data_eb48d7edb50c63982802fd57efe1a693
#
_entry.id   eb48d7edb50c63982802fd57efe1a693
#
_cell.length_a   1.000
_cell.length_b   1.000
_cell.length_c   1.000
_cell.angle_alpha   90.00
_cell.angle_beta   90.00
_cell.angle_gamma   90.00
#
_symmetry.space_group_name_H-M   'P 1'
#
loop_
_entity.id
_entity.type
_entity.pdbx_description
1 polymer ?
#
loop_
_entity_poly.entity_id
_entity_poly.type
_entity_poly.pdbx_seq_one_letter_code
_entity_poly.pdbx_strand_id
1 'polypeptide(L)'
;MRFAHPSERLFAALLDVHGIRWEYEPVEFTLRWDDDGHPSGGFRPDFWLPDIGWFVELTTADQRLVTRKNAKVRRMRDLYPEVQLQVLYQRDFFALLTTHGLDPAAVGAA
;
A
#
# COMPACT_ATOMS: atom_id res chain seq x y z
N MET A 1 4.64 14.48 7.80
CA MET A 1 4.75 13.60 6.64
C MET A 1 3.58 13.83 5.69
N ARG A 2 3.84 13.85 4.40
CA ARG A 2 2.80 14.00 3.38
C ARG A 2 2.45 12.66 2.76
N PHE A 3 1.18 12.31 2.77
CA PHE A 3 0.68 11.13 2.08
C PHE A 3 0.11 11.54 0.72
N ALA A 4 0.22 10.64 -0.26
CA ALA A 4 -0.29 10.88 -1.61
C ALA A 4 -1.81 10.86 -1.66
N HIS A 5 -2.46 10.17 -0.73
CA HIS A 5 -3.92 10.02 -0.70
C HIS A 5 -4.42 10.04 0.76
N PRO A 6 -5.62 10.63 1.01
CA PRO A 6 -6.19 10.66 2.38
C PRO A 6 -6.37 9.29 3.03
N SER A 7 -6.63 8.24 2.24
CA SER A 7 -6.77 6.88 2.78
C SER A 7 -5.46 6.37 3.42
N GLU A 8 -4.32 6.84 2.95
CA GLU A 8 -3.03 6.46 3.53
C GLU A 8 -2.86 7.06 4.91
N ARG A 9 -3.35 8.29 5.13
CA ARG A 9 -3.36 8.92 6.45
C ARG A 9 -4.25 8.15 7.42
N LEU A 10 -5.42 7.72 6.96
CA LEU A 10 -6.34 6.92 7.76
C LEU A 10 -5.69 5.60 8.19
N PHE A 11 -5.03 4.95 7.26
CA PHE A 11 -4.35 3.69 7.54
C PHE A 11 -3.20 3.88 8.51
N ALA A 12 -2.40 4.93 8.34
CA ALA A 12 -1.32 5.25 9.27
C ALA A 12 -1.85 5.49 10.69
N ALA A 13 -2.97 6.20 10.82
CA ALA A 13 -3.61 6.43 12.10
C ALA A 13 -4.07 5.12 12.74
N LEU A 14 -4.62 4.21 11.94
CA LEU A 14 -5.03 2.89 12.40
C LEU A 14 -3.83 2.10 12.94
N LEU A 15 -2.71 2.13 12.23
CA LEU A 15 -1.49 1.46 12.67
C LEU A 15 -0.97 2.06 13.97
N ASP A 16 -1.00 3.39 14.10
CA ASP A 16 -0.57 4.09 15.30
C ASP A 16 -1.42 3.70 16.52
N VAL A 17 -2.74 3.60 16.34
CA VAL A 17 -3.66 3.20 17.40
C VAL A 17 -3.31 1.81 17.94
N HIS A 18 -2.84 0.92 17.09
CA HIS A 18 -2.46 -0.44 17.48
C HIS A 18 -0.98 -0.61 17.81
N GLY A 19 -0.24 0.49 17.86
CA GLY A 19 1.18 0.45 18.18
C GLY A 19 2.03 -0.28 17.15
N ILE A 20 1.58 -0.33 15.89
CA ILE A 20 2.29 -1.01 14.81
C ILE A 20 3.19 0.01 14.12
N ARG A 21 4.49 -0.25 14.10
CA ARG A 21 5.43 0.61 13.39
C ARG A 21 5.25 0.49 11.90
N TRP A 22 5.48 1.59 11.18
CA TRP A 22 5.34 1.65 9.74
C TRP A 22 6.32 2.64 9.13
N GLU A 23 6.67 2.37 7.86
CA GLU A 23 7.46 3.27 7.03
C GLU A 23 6.69 3.50 5.74
N TYR A 24 6.64 4.74 5.30
CA TYR A 24 5.88 5.14 4.13
C TYR A 24 6.77 5.11 2.88
N GLU A 25 6.37 4.32 1.89
CA GLU A 25 7.04 4.21 0.58
C GLU A 25 8.58 4.06 0.66
N PRO A 26 9.09 3.16 1.50
CA PRO A 26 10.55 3.12 1.76
C PRO A 26 11.36 2.52 0.61
N VAL A 27 10.76 1.67 -0.23
CA VAL A 27 11.47 0.90 -1.25
C VAL A 27 10.68 0.86 -2.54
N GLU A 28 11.38 1.02 -3.67
CA GLU A 28 10.81 0.79 -4.99
C GLU A 28 11.36 -0.53 -5.55
N PHE A 29 10.46 -1.43 -5.97
CA PHE A 29 10.84 -2.67 -6.61
C PHE A 29 10.82 -2.50 -8.13
N THR A 30 11.91 -2.86 -8.80
CA THR A 30 11.97 -2.79 -10.26
C THR A 30 11.15 -3.92 -10.86
N LEU A 31 10.21 -3.58 -11.75
CA LEU A 31 9.34 -4.55 -12.41
C LEU A 31 9.66 -4.73 -13.88
N ARG A 32 10.31 -3.76 -14.50
CA ARG A 32 10.65 -3.78 -15.91
C ARG A 32 12.04 -3.22 -16.13
N TRP A 33 12.67 -3.70 -17.20
CA TRP A 33 14.01 -3.25 -17.62
C TRP A 33 13.95 -2.94 -19.12
N ASP A 34 14.78 -1.99 -19.54
CA ASP A 34 14.94 -1.69 -20.98
C ASP A 34 15.91 -2.68 -21.63
N ASP A 35 16.17 -2.48 -22.93
CA ASP A 35 17.03 -3.39 -23.72
C ASP A 35 18.48 -3.41 -23.20
N ASP A 36 18.91 -2.37 -22.52
CA ASP A 36 20.25 -2.27 -21.93
C ASP A 36 20.33 -2.82 -20.51
N GLY A 37 19.20 -3.30 -19.99
CA GLY A 37 19.15 -3.85 -18.63
C GLY A 37 18.95 -2.79 -17.54
N HIS A 38 18.64 -1.54 -17.90
CA HIS A 38 18.38 -0.49 -16.94
C HIS A 38 16.91 -0.50 -16.49
N PRO A 39 16.63 -0.19 -15.21
CA PRO A 39 15.26 -0.12 -14.73
C PRO A 39 14.42 0.85 -15.55
N SER A 40 13.25 0.41 -16.02
CA SER A 40 12.33 1.22 -16.82
C SER A 40 10.93 1.31 -16.23
N GLY A 41 10.64 0.57 -15.17
CA GLY A 41 9.37 0.63 -14.48
C GLY A 41 9.46 -0.04 -13.12
N GLY A 42 8.71 0.47 -12.16
CA GLY A 42 8.79 -0.04 -10.81
C GLY A 42 7.47 0.07 -10.05
N PHE A 43 7.49 -0.47 -8.85
CA PHE A 43 6.36 -0.45 -7.94
C PHE A 43 6.86 -0.11 -6.53
N ARG A 44 6.25 0.89 -5.92
CA ARG A 44 6.58 1.33 -4.58
C ARG A 44 5.36 1.12 -3.68
N PRO A 45 5.33 0.02 -2.89
CA PRO A 45 4.23 -0.22 -1.96
C PRO A 45 4.09 0.91 -0.95
N ASP A 46 2.85 1.20 -0.54
CA ASP A 46 2.55 2.33 0.32
C ASP A 46 3.21 2.25 1.69
N PHE A 47 3.18 1.08 2.32
CA PHE A 47 3.69 0.91 3.68
C PHE A 47 4.55 -0.33 3.83
N TRP A 48 5.57 -0.22 4.66
CA TRP A 48 6.33 -1.34 5.18
C TRP A 48 6.08 -1.45 6.68
N LEU A 49 5.76 -2.65 7.16
CA LEU A 49 5.50 -2.91 8.57
C LEU A 49 6.63 -3.79 9.11
N PRO A 50 7.69 -3.17 9.69
CA PRO A 50 8.91 -3.90 10.04
C PRO A 50 8.72 -5.01 11.06
N ASP A 51 7.82 -4.83 12.03
CA ASP A 51 7.61 -5.85 13.07
C ASP A 51 6.87 -7.07 12.55
N ILE A 52 6.10 -6.91 11.47
CA ILE A 52 5.30 -7.98 10.88
C ILE A 52 6.00 -8.58 9.66
N GLY A 53 6.80 -7.77 8.97
CA GLY A 53 7.50 -8.18 7.75
C GLY A 53 6.62 -8.13 6.51
N TRP A 54 5.65 -7.23 6.47
CA TRP A 54 4.73 -7.06 5.36
C TRP A 54 4.91 -5.71 4.69
N PHE A 55 4.81 -5.72 3.34
CA PHE A 55 4.46 -4.53 2.59
C PHE A 55 2.94 -4.49 2.42
N VAL A 56 2.36 -3.29 2.51
CA VAL A 56 0.93 -3.09 2.33
C VAL A 56 0.69 -2.06 1.25
N GLU A 57 -0.21 -2.38 0.33
CA GLU A 57 -0.64 -1.49 -0.73
C GLU A 57 -2.13 -1.23 -0.60
N LEU A 58 -2.53 0.04 -0.56
CA LEU A 58 -3.93 0.44 -0.46
C LEU A 58 -4.49 0.71 -1.84
N THR A 59 -5.67 0.19 -2.12
CA THR A 59 -6.33 0.37 -3.41
C THR A 59 -7.70 1.00 -3.19
N THR A 60 -7.79 2.30 -3.42
CA THR A 60 -9.01 3.10 -3.20
C THR A 60 -9.47 3.85 -4.45
N ALA A 61 -8.77 3.67 -5.58
CA ALA A 61 -9.00 4.41 -6.81
C ALA A 61 -10.11 3.77 -7.67
N ASP A 62 -10.44 4.43 -8.79
CA ASP A 62 -11.41 3.90 -9.74
C ASP A 62 -10.91 2.60 -10.40
N GLN A 63 -11.82 1.92 -11.10
CA GLN A 63 -11.57 0.60 -11.65
C GLN A 63 -10.36 0.54 -12.62
N ARG A 64 -10.10 1.60 -13.37
CA ARG A 64 -8.98 1.62 -14.31
C ARG A 64 -7.64 1.61 -13.57
N LEU A 65 -7.55 2.40 -12.50
CA LEU A 65 -6.35 2.43 -11.66
C LEU A 65 -6.16 1.12 -10.91
N VAL A 66 -7.26 0.52 -10.45
CA VAL A 66 -7.22 -0.79 -9.80
C VAL A 66 -6.67 -1.85 -10.74
N THR A 67 -7.09 -1.85 -12.00
CA THR A 67 -6.61 -2.81 -13.01
C THR A 67 -5.11 -2.67 -13.24
N ARG A 68 -4.61 -1.44 -13.38
CA ARG A 68 -3.16 -1.19 -13.55
C ARG A 68 -2.38 -1.63 -12.32
N LYS A 69 -2.89 -1.32 -11.15
CA LYS A 69 -2.25 -1.69 -9.88
C LYS A 69 -2.20 -3.21 -9.72
N ASN A 70 -3.29 -3.90 -10.08
CA ASN A 70 -3.35 -5.36 -10.01
C ASN A 70 -2.32 -6.01 -10.92
N ALA A 71 -2.09 -5.45 -12.11
CA ALA A 71 -1.07 -5.94 -13.03
C ALA A 71 0.33 -5.79 -12.42
N LYS A 72 0.61 -4.66 -11.79
CA LYS A 72 1.88 -4.43 -11.11
C LYS A 72 2.06 -5.40 -9.92
N VAL A 73 1.00 -5.62 -9.15
CA VAL A 73 1.04 -6.55 -8.01
C VAL A 73 1.35 -7.97 -8.49
N ARG A 74 0.72 -8.43 -9.56
CA ARG A 74 1.01 -9.75 -10.13
C ARG A 74 2.47 -9.84 -10.56
N ARG A 75 2.97 -8.82 -11.26
CA ARG A 75 4.36 -8.78 -11.71
C ARG A 75 5.31 -8.80 -10.52
N MET A 76 5.01 -8.03 -9.49
CA MET A 76 5.78 -7.99 -8.26
C MET A 76 5.87 -9.37 -7.62
N ARG A 77 4.75 -10.08 -7.51
CA ARG A 77 4.71 -11.41 -6.91
C ARG A 77 5.47 -12.45 -7.73
N ASP A 78 5.47 -12.30 -9.06
CA ASP A 78 6.23 -13.18 -9.94
C ASP A 78 7.74 -12.97 -9.80
N LEU A 79 8.17 -11.72 -9.71
CA LEU A 79 9.59 -11.38 -9.63
C LEU A 79 10.17 -11.51 -8.23
N TYR A 80 9.36 -11.24 -7.21
CA TYR A 80 9.81 -11.21 -5.81
C TYR A 80 8.89 -12.07 -4.93
N PRO A 81 8.85 -13.39 -5.17
CA PRO A 81 7.91 -14.27 -4.46
C PRO A 81 8.16 -14.35 -2.96
N GLU A 82 9.38 -14.02 -2.51
CA GLU A 82 9.75 -14.03 -1.08
C GLU A 82 9.22 -12.79 -0.33
N VAL A 83 8.80 -11.74 -1.04
CA VAL A 83 8.31 -10.51 -0.43
C VAL A 83 6.83 -10.68 -0.08
N GLN A 84 6.48 -10.44 1.18
CA GLN A 84 5.09 -10.48 1.64
C GLN A 84 4.42 -9.16 1.29
N LEU A 85 3.54 -9.18 0.30
CA LEU A 85 2.77 -8.02 -0.14
C LEU A 85 1.29 -8.26 0.08
N GLN A 86 0.67 -7.43 0.93
CA GLN A 86 -0.76 -7.46 1.21
C GLN A 86 -1.43 -6.30 0.51
N VAL A 87 -2.49 -6.59 -0.23
CA VAL A 87 -3.27 -5.55 -0.94
C VAL A 87 -4.60 -5.39 -0.24
N LEU A 88 -4.86 -4.19 0.26
CA LEU A 88 -6.12 -3.86 0.92
C LEU A 88 -6.97 -3.01 -0.02
N TYR A 89 -8.14 -3.50 -0.36
CA TYR A 89 -9.11 -2.76 -1.17
C TYR A 89 -9.95 -1.84 -0.28
N GLN A 90 -10.57 -0.84 -0.90
CA GLN A 90 -11.33 0.17 -0.16
C GLN A 90 -12.34 -0.44 0.82
N ARG A 91 -13.07 -1.47 0.40
CA ARG A 91 -14.05 -2.14 1.26
C ARG A 91 -13.41 -2.78 2.49
N ASP A 92 -12.22 -3.40 2.31
CA ASP A 92 -11.49 -4.06 3.40
C ASP A 92 -10.93 -3.03 4.36
N PHE A 93 -10.49 -1.91 3.83
CA PHE A 93 -9.96 -0.80 4.59
C PHE A 93 -11.03 -0.18 5.48
N PHE A 94 -12.21 0.09 4.92
CA PHE A 94 -13.34 0.63 5.70
C PHE A 94 -13.83 -0.35 6.74
N ALA A 95 -13.84 -1.65 6.43
CA ALA A 95 -14.20 -2.68 7.40
C ALA A 95 -13.25 -2.68 8.59
N LEU A 96 -11.94 -2.54 8.35
CA LEU A 96 -10.95 -2.44 9.40
C LEU A 96 -11.16 -1.20 10.26
N LEU A 97 -11.42 -0.05 9.64
CA LEU A 97 -11.68 1.19 10.37
C LEU A 97 -12.90 1.05 11.27
N THR A 98 -13.99 0.49 10.74
CA THR A 98 -15.22 0.29 11.49
C THR A 98 -15.01 -0.66 12.68
N THR A 99 -14.31 -1.77 12.44
CA THR A 99 -14.01 -2.77 13.47
C THR A 99 -13.23 -2.14 14.62
N HIS A 100 -12.35 -1.18 14.34
CA HIS A 100 -11.53 -0.54 15.36
C HIS A 100 -12.12 0.77 15.87
N GLY A 101 -13.36 1.07 15.53
CA GLY A 101 -14.06 2.24 16.05
C GLY A 101 -13.55 3.58 15.50
N LEU A 102 -12.85 3.57 14.37
CA LEU A 102 -12.39 4.79 13.72
C LEU A 102 -13.43 5.30 12.72
N ASP A 103 -13.66 6.61 12.72
CA ASP A 103 -14.54 7.25 11.76
C ASP A 103 -13.71 7.73 10.57
N PRO A 104 -13.86 7.12 9.38
CA PRO A 104 -13.10 7.54 8.22
C PRO A 104 -13.28 9.01 7.87
N ALA A 105 -14.49 9.54 8.04
CA ALA A 105 -14.77 10.94 7.75
C ALA A 105 -14.03 11.88 8.72
N ALA A 106 -13.99 11.54 10.00
CA ALA A 106 -13.34 12.37 11.00
C ALA A 106 -11.82 12.38 10.83
N VAL A 107 -11.22 11.22 10.56
CA VAL A 107 -9.76 11.11 10.40
C VAL A 107 -9.33 11.67 9.04
N GLY A 108 -10.09 11.39 7.99
CA GLY A 108 -9.75 11.80 6.63
C GLY A 108 -9.94 13.29 6.36
N ALA A 109 -10.74 13.98 7.17
CA ALA A 109 -11.03 15.39 6.99
C ALA A 109 -9.90 16.31 7.46
N ALA A 110 -8.96 15.79 8.18
CA ALA A 110 -7.87 16.59 8.75
C ALA A 110 -6.88 17.08 7.70
#